data_8ffa3ebbbe7b6b99b1bfc6d99045e0a6
#
_entry.id   8ffa3ebbbe7b6b99b1bfc6d99045e0a6
#
_cell.length_a   1.000
_cell.length_b   1.000
_cell.length_c   1.000
_cell.angle_alpha   90.00
_cell.angle_beta   90.00
_cell.angle_gamma   90.00
#
_symmetry.space_group_name_H-M   'P 1'
#
loop_
_entity.id
_entity.type
_entity.pdbx_description
1 polymer ?
#
loop_
_entity_poly.entity_id
_entity_poly.type
_entity_poly.pdbx_seq_one_letter_code
_entity_poly.pdbx_strand_id
1 'polypeptide(L)'
;MKVGVFWRKFRNVELQRRLTPDKVYDDAYDEAYHHYEALKEAGFDAVLIEWKDDPIKTYEVIQKEEVDIIFNASSLKEIEFLELFNIPYVGSGIDLAATDKRMRKDIVAAHGLPTPKYVVAYSANEIPSVDHLRFPLFVKPIMGRGSAGIDEENIVYDKSRLPKVVSKITEKIGQPALIEEFIEGREVTVGIIGYRNPIVLPLLEIGYNNVKTNTYEHKMFDNEIIKCPMEVPEEIEKRIKDTALRIFKVLNARDYARIDMILGKDNVPYFLELNTYAGLTTAVERGEKHVHHGYMGYMAKAAGMTRKEFIGKILESALERYGFEDKELLLA
;
A
#
# COMPACT_ATOMS: atom_id res chain seq x y z
N MET A 1 -0.34 20.67 -20.05
CA MET A 1 0.33 19.97 -18.91
C MET A 1 0.67 18.57 -19.36
N LYS A 2 1.91 18.16 -19.15
CA LYS A 2 2.42 16.84 -19.54
C LYS A 2 2.76 15.99 -18.30
N VAL A 3 2.23 14.80 -18.24
CA VAL A 3 2.36 13.87 -17.10
C VAL A 3 3.37 12.78 -17.45
N GLY A 4 4.46 12.69 -16.71
CA GLY A 4 5.38 11.56 -16.81
C GLY A 4 4.90 10.40 -15.94
N VAL A 5 4.78 9.21 -16.50
CA VAL A 5 4.44 7.99 -15.72
C VAL A 5 5.69 7.18 -15.53
N PHE A 6 6.16 7.10 -14.28
CA PHE A 6 7.37 6.37 -13.95
C PHE A 6 7.14 4.87 -13.98
N TRP A 7 8.11 4.15 -14.56
CA TRP A 7 8.20 2.72 -14.46
C TRP A 7 9.66 2.30 -14.28
N ARG A 8 9.87 1.13 -13.70
CA ARG A 8 11.19 0.60 -13.43
C ARG A 8 11.29 -0.85 -13.86
N LYS A 9 12.39 -1.17 -14.55
CA LYS A 9 12.71 -2.56 -14.87
C LYS A 9 13.21 -3.28 -13.62
N PHE A 10 12.59 -4.39 -13.24
CA PHE A 10 13.08 -5.18 -12.11
C PHE A 10 14.47 -5.74 -12.42
N ARG A 11 15.47 -5.37 -11.61
CA ARG A 11 16.85 -5.85 -11.78
C ARG A 11 17.04 -7.33 -11.44
N ASN A 12 16.14 -7.94 -10.70
CA ASN A 12 16.34 -9.29 -10.17
C ASN A 12 15.22 -10.25 -10.62
N VAL A 13 14.96 -10.26 -11.93
CA VAL A 13 14.08 -11.24 -12.60
C VAL A 13 14.51 -12.68 -12.26
N GLU A 14 15.81 -12.92 -11.99
CA GLU A 14 16.33 -14.24 -11.65
C GLU A 14 15.98 -14.67 -10.23
N LEU A 15 15.94 -13.74 -9.26
CA LEU A 15 15.45 -14.03 -7.91
C LEU A 15 13.93 -14.25 -7.92
N GLN A 16 13.18 -13.47 -8.67
CA GLN A 16 11.75 -13.69 -8.86
C GLN A 16 11.47 -15.03 -9.55
N ARG A 17 12.23 -15.40 -10.59
CA ARG A 17 12.13 -16.71 -11.25
C ARG A 17 12.44 -17.87 -10.32
N ARG A 18 13.35 -17.71 -9.36
CA ARG A 18 13.64 -18.73 -8.34
C ARG A 18 12.53 -18.86 -7.30
N LEU A 19 11.89 -17.75 -6.96
CA LEU A 19 10.81 -17.71 -5.97
C LEU A 19 9.43 -18.06 -6.57
N THR A 20 9.23 -17.73 -7.85
CA THR A 20 7.97 -17.94 -8.59
C THR A 20 8.27 -18.26 -10.05
N PRO A 21 8.67 -19.52 -10.38
CA PRO A 21 9.14 -19.90 -11.73
C PRO A 21 8.14 -19.62 -12.84
N ASP A 22 6.84 -19.68 -12.55
CA ASP A 22 5.76 -19.58 -13.53
C ASP A 22 5.15 -18.18 -13.65
N LYS A 23 5.60 -17.20 -12.84
CA LYS A 23 5.02 -15.86 -12.77
C LYS A 23 6.09 -14.76 -12.83
N VAL A 24 6.83 -14.69 -13.94
CA VAL A 24 7.68 -13.51 -14.21
C VAL A 24 6.82 -12.43 -14.85
N TYR A 25 6.28 -11.54 -14.03
CA TYR A 25 5.62 -10.33 -14.49
C TYR A 25 6.64 -9.19 -14.57
N ASP A 26 6.62 -8.46 -15.66
CA ASP A 26 7.17 -7.11 -15.71
C ASP A 26 6.09 -6.14 -15.16
N ASP A 27 5.64 -6.45 -13.91
CA ASP A 27 4.48 -5.81 -13.27
C ASP A 27 4.61 -4.29 -13.24
N ALA A 28 5.84 -3.79 -13.04
CA ALA A 28 6.08 -2.35 -12.98
C ALA A 28 5.80 -1.63 -14.31
N TYR A 29 6.11 -2.25 -15.44
CA TYR A 29 5.79 -1.70 -16.74
C TYR A 29 4.30 -1.79 -17.06
N ASP A 30 3.71 -2.95 -16.82
CA ASP A 30 2.28 -3.18 -17.09
C ASP A 30 1.40 -2.27 -16.22
N GLU A 31 1.75 -2.08 -14.95
CA GLU A 31 1.06 -1.14 -14.06
C GLU A 31 1.22 0.30 -14.54
N ALA A 32 2.43 0.74 -14.87
CA ALA A 32 2.68 2.07 -15.39
C ALA A 32 1.98 2.31 -16.72
N TYR A 33 1.96 1.32 -17.61
CA TYR A 33 1.25 1.40 -18.88
C TYR A 33 -0.26 1.52 -18.68
N HIS A 34 -0.82 0.80 -17.69
CA HIS A 34 -2.23 0.97 -17.30
C HIS A 34 -2.54 2.39 -16.86
N HIS A 35 -1.67 3.01 -16.05
CA HIS A 35 -1.84 4.40 -15.61
C HIS A 35 -1.69 5.39 -16.77
N TYR A 36 -0.70 5.17 -17.64
CA TYR A 36 -0.47 5.96 -18.84
C TYR A 36 -1.71 5.98 -19.76
N GLU A 37 -2.28 4.80 -20.05
CA GLU A 37 -3.49 4.69 -20.86
C GLU A 37 -4.68 5.41 -20.21
N ALA A 38 -4.87 5.22 -18.88
CA ALA A 38 -5.94 5.88 -18.13
C ALA A 38 -5.84 7.41 -18.17
N LEU A 39 -4.63 7.96 -18.05
CA LEU A 39 -4.38 9.39 -18.13
C LEU A 39 -4.64 9.93 -19.53
N LYS A 40 -4.26 9.19 -20.57
CA LYS A 40 -4.59 9.58 -21.95
C LYS A 40 -6.09 9.54 -22.23
N GLU A 41 -6.80 8.52 -21.73
CA GLU A 41 -8.26 8.45 -21.81
C GLU A 41 -8.96 9.58 -21.05
N ALA A 42 -8.33 10.08 -19.98
CA ALA A 42 -8.79 11.24 -19.21
C ALA A 42 -8.44 12.58 -19.87
N GLY A 43 -7.74 12.58 -21.02
CA GLY A 43 -7.42 13.81 -21.79
C GLY A 43 -6.08 14.45 -21.44
N PHE A 44 -5.26 13.83 -20.57
CA PHE A 44 -3.94 14.36 -20.25
C PHE A 44 -2.90 13.99 -21.33
N ASP A 45 -1.95 14.89 -21.58
CA ASP A 45 -0.75 14.55 -22.33
C ASP A 45 0.18 13.73 -21.40
N ALA A 46 0.40 12.45 -21.71
CA ALA A 46 1.15 11.54 -20.87
C ALA A 46 2.30 10.86 -21.63
N VAL A 47 3.39 10.59 -20.94
CA VAL A 47 4.57 9.89 -21.46
C VAL A 47 5.10 8.89 -20.43
N LEU A 48 5.52 7.70 -20.90
CA LEU A 48 6.18 6.71 -20.07
C LEU A 48 7.66 7.08 -19.88
N ILE A 49 8.12 7.13 -18.63
CA ILE A 49 9.51 7.45 -18.28
C ILE A 49 10.11 6.27 -17.53
N GLU A 50 11.12 5.65 -18.14
CA GLU A 50 11.89 4.59 -17.49
C GLU A 50 12.88 5.17 -16.47
N TRP A 51 12.81 4.73 -15.23
CA TRP A 51 13.83 5.00 -14.23
C TRP A 51 15.12 4.25 -14.56
N LYS A 52 16.20 5.00 -14.89
CA LYS A 52 17.45 4.42 -15.39
C LYS A 52 18.43 3.97 -14.31
N ASP A 53 18.08 4.07 -13.01
CA ASP A 53 19.04 3.94 -11.88
C ASP A 53 20.21 4.95 -11.92
N ASP A 54 20.07 5.96 -12.75
CA ASP A 54 20.97 7.10 -12.91
C ASP A 54 20.11 8.36 -12.77
N PRO A 55 20.15 9.04 -11.61
CA PRO A 55 19.32 10.22 -11.36
C PRO A 55 19.52 11.33 -12.38
N ILE A 56 20.75 11.55 -12.83
CA ILE A 56 21.05 12.63 -13.79
C ILE A 56 20.42 12.33 -15.16
N LYS A 57 20.59 11.11 -15.67
CA LYS A 57 19.98 10.73 -16.94
C LYS A 57 18.46 10.72 -16.88
N THR A 58 17.88 10.33 -15.72
CA THR A 58 16.45 10.40 -15.53
C THR A 58 15.96 11.85 -15.54
N TYR A 59 16.69 12.75 -14.87
CA TYR A 59 16.38 14.19 -14.87
C TYR A 59 16.45 14.78 -16.28
N GLU A 60 17.51 14.46 -17.05
CA GLU A 60 17.66 14.89 -18.44
C GLU A 60 16.48 14.48 -19.33
N VAL A 61 15.96 13.24 -19.13
CA VAL A 61 14.78 12.76 -19.86
C VAL A 61 13.54 13.56 -19.46
N ILE A 62 13.33 13.83 -18.16
CA ILE A 62 12.17 14.62 -17.67
C ILE A 62 12.20 16.02 -18.26
N GLN A 63 13.38 16.67 -18.27
CA GLN A 63 13.54 18.01 -18.86
C GLN A 63 13.31 18.01 -20.36
N LYS A 64 13.89 17.04 -21.08
CA LYS A 64 13.73 16.92 -22.54
C LYS A 64 12.28 16.69 -22.95
N GLU A 65 11.56 15.89 -22.17
CA GLU A 65 10.15 15.60 -22.41
C GLU A 65 9.23 16.73 -21.91
N GLU A 66 9.75 17.77 -21.26
CA GLU A 66 8.99 18.90 -20.72
C GLU A 66 7.86 18.44 -19.79
N VAL A 67 8.16 17.51 -18.86
CA VAL A 67 7.18 16.96 -17.94
C VAL A 67 6.92 17.91 -16.78
N ASP A 68 5.65 18.22 -16.52
CA ASP A 68 5.21 19.10 -15.43
C ASP A 68 5.06 18.37 -14.09
N ILE A 69 4.62 17.10 -14.11
CA ILE A 69 4.36 16.28 -12.93
C ILE A 69 4.60 14.81 -13.21
N ILE A 70 5.08 14.07 -12.21
CA ILE A 70 5.33 12.64 -12.29
C ILE A 70 4.22 11.84 -11.58
N PHE A 71 3.54 10.96 -12.30
CA PHE A 71 2.72 9.92 -11.72
C PHE A 71 3.64 8.79 -11.26
N ASN A 72 3.97 8.78 -9.95
CA ASN A 72 4.89 7.82 -9.38
C ASN A 72 4.12 6.65 -8.75
N ALA A 73 4.15 5.49 -9.38
CA ALA A 73 3.53 4.27 -8.87
C ALA A 73 4.56 3.21 -8.42
N SER A 74 5.85 3.57 -8.33
CA SER A 74 6.87 2.54 -8.22
C SER A 74 7.56 2.39 -6.86
N SER A 75 8.36 3.32 -6.36
CA SER A 75 9.10 3.06 -5.11
C SER A 75 9.59 4.30 -4.35
N LEU A 76 10.22 4.03 -3.18
CA LEU A 76 10.76 5.03 -2.29
C LEU A 76 11.92 5.84 -2.92
N LYS A 77 12.79 5.17 -3.69
CA LYS A 77 13.98 5.81 -4.29
C LYS A 77 13.62 6.90 -5.28
N GLU A 78 12.54 6.69 -6.01
CA GLU A 78 12.04 7.69 -6.95
C GLU A 78 11.51 8.92 -6.22
N ILE A 79 10.90 8.77 -5.03
CA ILE A 79 10.45 9.92 -4.23
C ILE A 79 11.63 10.76 -3.77
N GLU A 80 12.70 10.13 -3.23
CA GLU A 80 13.92 10.84 -2.81
C GLU A 80 14.47 11.70 -3.94
N PHE A 81 14.51 11.15 -5.15
CA PHE A 81 14.95 11.86 -6.35
C PHE A 81 14.01 13.01 -6.69
N LEU A 82 12.69 12.77 -6.72
CA LEU A 82 11.70 13.79 -7.10
C LEU A 82 11.71 14.97 -6.13
N GLU A 83 11.83 14.71 -4.83
CA GLU A 83 11.94 15.75 -3.80
C GLU A 83 13.27 16.52 -3.91
N LEU A 84 14.39 15.82 -4.13
CA LEU A 84 15.71 16.45 -4.27
C LEU A 84 15.76 17.42 -5.46
N PHE A 85 15.11 17.08 -6.56
CA PHE A 85 15.08 17.91 -7.78
C PHE A 85 13.85 18.84 -7.85
N ASN A 86 13.03 18.88 -6.78
CA ASN A 86 11.80 19.68 -6.71
C ASN A 86 10.84 19.41 -7.90
N ILE A 87 10.74 18.15 -8.31
CA ILE A 87 9.83 17.72 -9.37
C ILE A 87 8.49 17.38 -8.75
N PRO A 88 7.37 18.00 -9.19
CA PRO A 88 6.04 17.64 -8.72
C PRO A 88 5.73 16.16 -9.00
N TYR A 89 5.04 15.49 -8.05
CA TYR A 89 4.71 14.06 -8.20
C TYR A 89 3.42 13.67 -7.47
N VAL A 90 2.83 12.56 -7.87
CA VAL A 90 1.65 11.95 -7.25
C VAL A 90 2.08 11.01 -6.14
N GLY A 91 1.40 11.08 -4.99
CA GLY A 91 1.59 10.19 -3.86
C GLY A 91 2.19 10.84 -2.62
N SER A 92 2.32 10.04 -1.56
CA SER A 92 2.87 10.49 -0.27
C SER A 92 4.36 10.73 -0.36
N GLY A 93 4.85 11.70 0.42
CA GLY A 93 6.26 12.08 0.49
C GLY A 93 7.14 11.08 1.24
N ILE A 94 8.44 11.38 1.24
CA ILE A 94 9.46 10.59 1.94
C ILE A 94 9.22 10.55 3.44
N ASP A 95 8.66 11.61 4.00
CA ASP A 95 8.28 11.76 5.40
C ASP A 95 7.39 10.61 5.90
N LEU A 96 6.47 10.12 5.06
CA LEU A 96 5.64 8.96 5.37
C LEU A 96 6.21 7.66 4.79
N ALA A 97 6.69 7.71 3.55
CA ALA A 97 7.09 6.51 2.82
C ALA A 97 8.29 5.78 3.47
N ALA A 98 9.19 6.52 4.15
CA ALA A 98 10.34 5.98 4.87
C ALA A 98 10.01 5.45 6.27
N THR A 99 8.80 5.67 6.80
CA THR A 99 8.44 5.20 8.15
C THR A 99 8.21 3.70 8.19
N ASP A 100 8.64 3.08 9.29
CA ASP A 100 8.36 1.67 9.58
C ASP A 100 6.95 1.46 10.20
N LYS A 101 6.53 0.19 10.36
CA LYS A 101 5.23 -0.14 10.95
C LYS A 101 5.10 0.35 12.39
N ARG A 102 6.19 0.35 13.18
CA ARG A 102 6.19 0.85 14.56
C ARG A 102 5.91 2.33 14.60
N MET A 103 6.67 3.13 13.83
CA MET A 103 6.49 4.59 13.81
C MET A 103 5.05 4.98 13.44
N ARG A 104 4.46 4.32 12.44
CA ARG A 104 3.07 4.56 12.06
C ARG A 104 2.08 4.18 13.16
N LYS A 105 2.30 3.04 13.84
CA LYS A 105 1.48 2.63 14.98
C LYS A 105 1.62 3.57 16.17
N ASP A 106 2.82 4.06 16.45
CA ASP A 106 3.06 5.06 17.50
C ASP A 106 2.27 6.35 17.26
N ILE A 107 2.29 6.87 16.01
CA ILE A 107 1.53 8.06 15.63
C ILE A 107 0.02 7.79 15.76
N VAL A 108 -0.46 6.67 15.23
CA VAL A 108 -1.88 6.29 15.28
C VAL A 108 -2.36 6.18 16.73
N ALA A 109 -1.60 5.49 17.60
CA ALA A 109 -1.92 5.32 19.02
C ALA A 109 -1.88 6.65 19.78
N ALA A 110 -0.91 7.53 19.51
CA ALA A 110 -0.80 8.85 20.12
C ALA A 110 -1.99 9.75 19.83
N HIS A 111 -2.70 9.51 18.69
CA HIS A 111 -3.94 10.21 18.35
C HIS A 111 -5.20 9.49 18.84
N GLY A 112 -5.07 8.51 19.73
CA GLY A 112 -6.18 7.75 20.30
C GLY A 112 -6.92 6.86 19.30
N LEU A 113 -6.26 6.47 18.20
CA LEU A 113 -6.82 5.57 17.19
C LEU A 113 -6.44 4.12 17.50
N PRO A 114 -7.34 3.16 17.25
CA PRO A 114 -7.11 1.77 17.63
C PRO A 114 -6.02 1.12 16.77
N THR A 115 -5.05 0.49 17.42
CA THR A 115 -4.05 -0.39 16.84
C THR A 115 -3.70 -1.48 17.85
N PRO A 116 -3.32 -2.71 17.43
CA PRO A 116 -2.88 -3.74 18.37
C PRO A 116 -1.72 -3.25 19.23
N LYS A 117 -1.71 -3.57 20.52
CA LYS A 117 -0.57 -3.34 21.39
C LYS A 117 0.61 -4.18 20.93
N TYR A 118 1.83 -3.67 21.08
CA TYR A 118 3.01 -4.34 20.54
C TYR A 118 4.28 -4.00 21.31
N VAL A 119 5.31 -4.81 21.07
CA VAL A 119 6.73 -4.54 21.38
C VAL A 119 7.58 -4.83 20.15
N VAL A 120 8.82 -4.33 20.13
CA VAL A 120 9.79 -4.59 19.06
C VAL A 120 11.00 -5.34 19.63
N ALA A 121 11.34 -6.48 19.03
CA ALA A 121 12.54 -7.23 19.36
C ALA A 121 13.58 -7.09 18.24
N TYR A 122 14.79 -6.70 18.63
CA TYR A 122 15.93 -6.57 17.70
C TYR A 122 16.76 -7.84 17.62
N SER A 123 16.57 -8.74 18.57
CA SER A 123 17.27 -10.02 18.68
C SER A 123 16.39 -11.03 19.40
N ALA A 124 16.52 -12.32 19.05
CA ALA A 124 15.86 -13.41 19.77
C ALA A 124 16.36 -13.59 21.23
N ASN A 125 17.56 -13.09 21.53
CA ASN A 125 18.14 -13.15 22.87
C ASN A 125 17.67 -12.01 23.79
N GLU A 126 17.10 -10.94 23.21
CA GLU A 126 16.69 -9.72 23.93
C GLU A 126 15.26 -9.34 23.53
N ILE A 127 14.30 -10.24 23.80
CA ILE A 127 12.89 -9.97 23.59
C ILE A 127 12.36 -9.14 24.77
N PRO A 128 11.79 -7.93 24.54
CA PRO A 128 11.16 -7.17 25.62
C PRO A 128 10.04 -7.96 26.31
N SER A 129 9.70 -7.58 27.57
CA SER A 129 8.58 -8.22 28.25
C SER A 129 7.28 -8.08 27.45
N VAL A 130 6.62 -9.20 27.23
CA VAL A 130 5.31 -9.32 26.56
C VAL A 130 4.17 -9.57 27.55
N ASP A 131 4.43 -9.48 28.87
CA ASP A 131 3.47 -9.87 29.92
C ASP A 131 2.22 -8.95 29.95
N HIS A 132 2.33 -7.77 29.37
CA HIS A 132 1.24 -6.82 29.20
C HIS A 132 0.45 -7.00 27.89
N LEU A 133 0.85 -7.95 27.04
CA LEU A 133 0.17 -8.31 25.78
C LEU A 133 -0.71 -9.53 25.96
N ARG A 134 -1.82 -9.58 25.27
CA ARG A 134 -2.74 -10.73 25.27
C ARG A 134 -2.37 -11.72 24.17
N PHE A 135 -2.16 -12.97 24.52
CA PHE A 135 -2.00 -14.05 23.55
C PHE A 135 -3.32 -14.44 22.86
N PRO A 136 -3.27 -14.93 21.61
CA PRO A 136 -2.07 -15.16 20.81
C PRO A 136 -1.42 -13.86 20.36
N LEU A 137 -0.10 -13.91 20.04
CA LEU A 137 0.65 -12.78 19.48
C LEU A 137 0.95 -13.05 18.01
N PHE A 138 1.07 -11.97 17.23
CA PHE A 138 1.50 -12.02 15.85
C PHE A 138 2.88 -11.39 15.69
N VAL A 139 3.80 -12.10 15.06
CA VAL A 139 5.20 -11.67 14.91
C VAL A 139 5.52 -11.46 13.44
N LYS A 140 5.90 -10.24 13.06
CA LYS A 140 6.16 -9.87 11.66
C LYS A 140 7.36 -8.95 11.51
N PRO A 141 8.00 -8.88 10.32
CA PRO A 141 9.04 -7.91 10.05
C PRO A 141 8.52 -6.47 10.21
N ILE A 142 9.35 -5.60 10.79
CA ILE A 142 8.99 -4.18 11.02
C ILE A 142 8.87 -3.41 9.69
N MET A 143 9.70 -3.77 8.71
CA MET A 143 9.66 -3.27 7.34
C MET A 143 9.18 -4.38 6.40
N GLY A 144 8.79 -4.03 5.20
CA GLY A 144 8.43 -4.98 4.15
C GLY A 144 6.98 -4.86 3.71
N ARG A 145 6.71 -5.46 2.54
CA ARG A 145 5.44 -5.45 1.82
C ARG A 145 5.07 -6.88 1.42
N GLY A 146 3.81 -7.09 1.03
CA GLY A 146 3.39 -8.34 0.40
C GLY A 146 3.49 -9.57 1.30
N SER A 147 3.32 -9.44 2.61
CA SER A 147 3.39 -10.55 3.59
C SER A 147 4.73 -11.34 3.56
N ALA A 148 5.82 -10.73 3.07
CA ALA A 148 7.11 -11.40 3.02
C ALA A 148 7.54 -11.89 4.41
N GLY A 149 7.86 -13.19 4.53
CA GLY A 149 8.26 -13.83 5.79
C GLY A 149 7.11 -14.12 6.76
N ILE A 150 5.86 -14.05 6.31
CA ILE A 150 4.67 -14.37 7.10
C ILE A 150 4.10 -15.70 6.66
N ASP A 151 3.96 -16.61 7.63
CA ASP A 151 3.23 -17.87 7.54
C ASP A 151 2.43 -18.11 8.83
N GLU A 152 1.77 -19.26 8.98
CA GLU A 152 0.95 -19.57 10.17
C GLU A 152 1.77 -19.67 11.46
N GLU A 153 3.07 -19.98 11.38
CA GLU A 153 3.94 -20.02 12.57
C GLU A 153 4.14 -18.63 13.20
N ASN A 154 3.85 -17.56 12.46
CA ASN A 154 3.92 -16.20 12.97
C ASN A 154 2.83 -15.88 14.00
N ILE A 155 1.77 -16.73 14.12
CA ILE A 155 0.80 -16.65 15.21
C ILE A 155 1.33 -17.48 16.38
N VAL A 156 1.68 -16.81 17.46
CA VAL A 156 2.33 -17.40 18.64
C VAL A 156 1.34 -17.51 19.79
N TYR A 157 1.01 -18.72 20.19
CA TYR A 157 0.06 -19.02 21.27
C TYR A 157 0.74 -19.16 22.65
N ASP A 158 2.04 -19.40 22.68
CA ASP A 158 2.82 -19.62 23.88
C ASP A 158 4.14 -18.84 23.87
N LYS A 159 4.45 -18.18 24.98
CA LYS A 159 5.64 -17.34 25.15
C LYS A 159 6.95 -18.07 24.83
N SER A 160 7.02 -19.38 25.11
CA SER A 160 8.22 -20.20 24.84
C SER A 160 8.58 -20.30 23.35
N ARG A 161 7.61 -20.08 22.46
CA ARG A 161 7.84 -20.10 21.01
C ARG A 161 8.35 -18.79 20.42
N LEU A 162 8.26 -17.68 21.19
CA LEU A 162 8.70 -16.35 20.70
C LEU A 162 10.14 -16.32 20.20
N PRO A 163 11.14 -16.88 20.91
CA PRO A 163 12.53 -16.82 20.46
C PRO A 163 12.73 -17.45 19.07
N LYS A 164 12.06 -18.58 18.78
CA LYS A 164 12.15 -19.25 17.49
C LYS A 164 11.60 -18.36 16.36
N VAL A 165 10.43 -17.74 16.58
CA VAL A 165 9.77 -16.92 15.54
C VAL A 165 10.50 -15.58 15.36
N VAL A 166 10.97 -14.99 16.45
CA VAL A 166 11.78 -13.76 16.39
C VAL A 166 13.11 -14.00 15.65
N SER A 167 13.83 -15.11 15.95
CA SER A 167 15.06 -15.51 15.24
C SER A 167 14.84 -15.66 13.73
N LYS A 168 13.72 -16.27 13.30
CA LYS A 168 13.35 -16.37 11.89
C LYS A 168 13.34 -15.00 11.20
N ILE A 169 12.84 -13.96 11.87
CA ILE A 169 12.76 -12.60 11.33
C ILE A 169 14.10 -11.87 11.45
N THR A 170 14.71 -11.89 12.64
CA THR A 170 15.93 -11.11 12.88
C THR A 170 17.17 -11.68 12.20
N GLU A 171 17.29 -13.01 12.10
CA GLU A 171 18.47 -13.64 11.54
C GLU A 171 18.31 -14.00 10.04
N LYS A 172 17.12 -14.47 9.61
CA LYS A 172 16.93 -14.86 8.20
C LYS A 172 16.50 -13.69 7.30
N ILE A 173 15.66 -12.79 7.83
CA ILE A 173 15.20 -11.62 7.07
C ILE A 173 16.09 -10.41 7.33
N GLY A 174 16.83 -10.39 8.47
CA GLY A 174 17.75 -9.31 8.83
C GLY A 174 17.03 -8.02 9.27
N GLN A 175 15.85 -8.14 9.89
CA GLN A 175 15.04 -6.99 10.35
C GLN A 175 14.61 -7.18 11.80
N PRO A 176 14.31 -6.08 12.53
CA PRO A 176 13.61 -6.18 13.80
C PRO A 176 12.24 -6.83 13.65
N ALA A 177 11.82 -7.58 14.67
CA ALA A 177 10.52 -8.24 14.74
C ALA A 177 9.52 -7.37 15.51
N LEU A 178 8.40 -7.02 14.89
CA LEU A 178 7.25 -6.44 15.54
C LEU A 178 6.40 -7.59 16.13
N ILE A 179 6.22 -7.60 17.44
CA ILE A 179 5.42 -8.57 18.19
C ILE A 179 4.16 -7.87 18.69
N GLU A 180 3.02 -8.19 18.14
CA GLU A 180 1.75 -7.51 18.44
C GLU A 180 0.65 -8.47 18.88
N GLU A 181 -0.36 -7.97 19.61
CA GLU A 181 -1.57 -8.77 19.91
C GLU A 181 -2.24 -9.19 18.61
N PHE A 182 -2.53 -10.48 18.46
CA PHE A 182 -3.29 -10.98 17.31
C PHE A 182 -4.77 -10.67 17.52
N ILE A 183 -5.33 -9.81 16.69
CA ILE A 183 -6.75 -9.46 16.74
C ILE A 183 -7.52 -10.45 15.87
N GLU A 184 -8.40 -11.24 16.51
CA GLU A 184 -9.33 -12.09 15.78
C GLU A 184 -10.48 -11.25 15.22
N GLY A 185 -10.70 -11.33 13.92
CA GLY A 185 -11.73 -10.52 13.26
C GLY A 185 -11.75 -10.69 11.76
N ARG A 186 -12.40 -9.73 11.08
CA ARG A 186 -12.50 -9.65 9.63
C ARG A 186 -11.45 -8.68 9.10
N GLU A 187 -10.64 -9.11 8.15
CA GLU A 187 -9.67 -8.21 7.51
C GLU A 187 -10.40 -7.29 6.54
N VAL A 188 -10.27 -5.99 6.77
CA VAL A 188 -10.85 -4.93 5.95
C VAL A 188 -9.77 -3.98 5.48
N THR A 189 -9.82 -3.65 4.20
CA THR A 189 -8.95 -2.63 3.63
C THR A 189 -9.76 -1.48 3.06
N VAL A 190 -9.25 -0.26 3.22
CA VAL A 190 -9.94 0.98 2.88
C VAL A 190 -9.05 1.83 2.00
N GLY A 191 -9.51 2.10 0.78
CA GLY A 191 -8.88 3.04 -0.13
C GLY A 191 -9.33 4.47 0.14
N ILE A 192 -8.40 5.40 0.10
CA ILE A 192 -8.66 6.84 0.22
C ILE A 192 -7.97 7.56 -0.91
N ILE A 193 -8.67 8.51 -1.55
CA ILE A 193 -8.15 9.34 -2.63
C ILE A 193 -8.43 10.80 -2.29
N GLY A 194 -7.46 11.67 -2.47
CA GLY A 194 -7.63 13.11 -2.34
C GLY A 194 -6.61 13.76 -1.41
N TYR A 195 -6.58 15.08 -1.41
CA TYR A 195 -5.72 15.90 -0.58
C TYR A 195 -6.52 16.73 0.42
N ARG A 196 -7.18 17.82 0.01
CA ARG A 196 -7.97 18.67 0.93
C ARG A 196 -9.27 18.01 1.37
N ASN A 197 -9.98 17.40 0.42
CA ASN A 197 -11.26 16.73 0.64
C ASN A 197 -11.18 15.25 0.22
N PRO A 198 -10.44 14.42 0.96
CA PRO A 198 -10.26 13.02 0.56
C PRO A 198 -11.57 12.25 0.62
N ILE A 199 -11.81 11.45 -0.40
CA ILE A 199 -12.93 10.51 -0.49
C ILE A 199 -12.51 9.13 -0.02
N VAL A 200 -13.39 8.46 0.69
CA VAL A 200 -13.20 7.08 1.15
C VAL A 200 -13.96 6.15 0.22
N LEU A 201 -13.24 5.22 -0.40
CA LEU A 201 -13.82 4.23 -1.30
C LEU A 201 -14.66 3.18 -0.52
N PRO A 202 -15.49 2.39 -1.21
CA PRO A 202 -16.18 1.27 -0.59
C PRO A 202 -15.21 0.32 0.11
N LEU A 203 -15.64 -0.21 1.27
CA LEU A 203 -14.82 -1.15 2.04
C LEU A 203 -14.58 -2.45 1.27
N LEU A 204 -13.37 -2.99 1.37
CA LEU A 204 -13.04 -4.28 0.80
C LEU A 204 -12.67 -5.25 1.92
N GLU A 205 -13.35 -6.39 1.98
CA GLU A 205 -13.04 -7.50 2.88
C GLU A 205 -12.15 -8.52 2.18
N ILE A 206 -11.13 -8.99 2.89
CA ILE A 206 -10.24 -10.05 2.44
C ILE A 206 -10.51 -11.28 3.32
N GLY A 207 -11.03 -12.33 2.70
CA GLY A 207 -11.22 -13.63 3.33
C GLY A 207 -10.17 -14.63 2.85
N TYR A 208 -9.97 -15.68 3.64
CA TYR A 208 -9.01 -16.74 3.33
C TYR A 208 -9.65 -18.11 3.49
N ASN A 209 -9.35 -19.02 2.58
CA ASN A 209 -9.76 -20.41 2.70
C ASN A 209 -8.81 -21.13 3.69
N ASN A 210 -9.35 -21.61 4.84
CA ASN A 210 -8.68 -22.49 5.79
C ASN A 210 -7.45 -21.95 6.53
N VAL A 211 -7.19 -20.63 6.51
CA VAL A 211 -6.11 -19.99 7.27
C VAL A 211 -6.59 -18.78 8.06
N LYS A 212 -5.84 -18.42 9.10
CA LYS A 212 -6.19 -17.33 10.02
C LYS A 212 -5.57 -15.99 9.68
N THR A 213 -4.67 -15.95 8.71
CA THR A 213 -3.95 -14.72 8.32
C THR A 213 -3.53 -14.76 6.86
N ASN A 214 -3.32 -13.59 6.27
CA ASN A 214 -2.84 -13.43 4.90
C ASN A 214 -1.35 -13.81 4.83
N THR A 215 -1.07 -15.03 4.43
CA THR A 215 0.30 -15.51 4.23
C THR A 215 0.84 -15.05 2.87
N TYR A 216 2.17 -15.08 2.72
CA TYR A 216 2.82 -14.82 1.43
C TYR A 216 2.27 -15.73 0.31
N GLU A 217 2.07 -17.01 0.61
CA GLU A 217 1.53 -17.99 -0.35
C GLU A 217 0.11 -17.64 -0.83
N HIS A 218 -0.77 -17.19 0.09
CA HIS A 218 -2.14 -16.81 -0.27
C HIS A 218 -2.16 -15.63 -1.24
N LYS A 219 -1.33 -14.61 -1.00
CA LYS A 219 -1.20 -13.46 -1.91
C LYS A 219 -0.64 -13.85 -3.27
N MET A 220 0.31 -14.78 -3.32
CA MET A 220 0.98 -15.16 -4.55
C MET A 220 0.15 -16.11 -5.44
N PHE A 221 -0.77 -16.88 -4.85
CA PHE A 221 -1.56 -17.88 -5.57
C PHE A 221 -3.04 -17.51 -5.77
N ASP A 222 -3.42 -16.23 -5.53
CA ASP A 222 -4.79 -15.72 -5.68
C ASP A 222 -5.85 -16.55 -4.90
N ASN A 223 -5.48 -17.06 -3.73
CA ASN A 223 -6.37 -17.84 -2.85
C ASN A 223 -7.19 -16.94 -1.89
N GLU A 224 -7.21 -15.64 -2.17
CA GLU A 224 -7.97 -14.66 -1.42
C GLU A 224 -9.43 -14.63 -1.90
N ILE A 225 -10.36 -14.50 -0.95
CA ILE A 225 -11.77 -14.23 -1.24
C ILE A 225 -12.00 -12.74 -1.06
N ILE A 226 -12.20 -12.03 -2.17
CA ILE A 226 -12.42 -10.59 -2.16
C ILE A 226 -13.90 -10.29 -2.20
N LYS A 227 -14.37 -9.50 -1.22
CA LYS A 227 -15.74 -8.93 -1.20
C LYS A 227 -15.67 -7.41 -1.18
N CYS A 228 -16.19 -6.78 -2.23
CA CYS A 228 -16.25 -5.32 -2.33
C CYS A 228 -17.55 -4.90 -3.04
N PRO A 229 -18.44 -4.12 -2.38
CA PRO A 229 -18.32 -3.62 -1.02
C PRO A 229 -18.43 -4.73 0.05
N MET A 230 -17.76 -4.54 1.19
CA MET A 230 -17.89 -5.37 2.36
C MET A 230 -19.30 -5.18 2.98
N GLU A 231 -19.95 -6.28 3.33
CA GLU A 231 -21.26 -6.24 3.98
C GLU A 231 -21.12 -6.12 5.51
N VAL A 232 -21.51 -4.97 6.06
CA VAL A 232 -21.57 -4.66 7.50
C VAL A 232 -22.73 -3.69 7.77
N PRO A 233 -23.21 -3.61 9.02
CA PRO A 233 -24.17 -2.57 9.41
C PRO A 233 -23.62 -1.17 9.13
N GLU A 234 -24.48 -0.23 8.72
CA GLU A 234 -24.11 1.14 8.34
C GLU A 234 -23.29 1.86 9.42
N GLU A 235 -23.61 1.66 10.69
CA GLU A 235 -22.87 2.23 11.82
C GLU A 235 -21.43 1.72 11.86
N ILE A 236 -21.22 0.43 11.58
CA ILE A 236 -19.89 -0.18 11.54
C ILE A 236 -19.12 0.30 10.32
N GLU A 237 -19.78 0.36 9.15
CA GLU A 237 -19.17 0.91 7.94
C GLU A 237 -18.68 2.33 8.17
N LYS A 238 -19.52 3.19 8.73
CA LYS A 238 -19.18 4.57 9.07
C LYS A 238 -17.98 4.62 10.02
N ARG A 239 -17.99 3.82 11.09
CA ARG A 239 -16.87 3.76 12.06
C ARG A 239 -15.55 3.38 11.39
N ILE A 240 -15.56 2.38 10.51
CA ILE A 240 -14.36 1.97 9.75
C ILE A 240 -13.87 3.12 8.87
N LYS A 241 -14.75 3.72 8.07
CA LYS A 241 -14.43 4.84 7.19
C LYS A 241 -13.89 6.06 7.93
N ASP A 242 -14.54 6.46 9.02
CA ASP A 242 -14.11 7.58 9.87
C ASP A 242 -12.73 7.31 10.50
N THR A 243 -12.49 6.09 10.97
CA THR A 243 -11.21 5.69 11.52
C THR A 243 -10.11 5.73 10.45
N ALA A 244 -10.36 5.16 9.28
CA ALA A 244 -9.41 5.17 8.17
C ALA A 244 -9.08 6.60 7.71
N LEU A 245 -10.09 7.46 7.58
CA LEU A 245 -9.89 8.85 7.19
C LEU A 245 -9.05 9.63 8.21
N ARG A 246 -9.27 9.38 9.50
CA ARG A 246 -8.44 9.98 10.56
C ARG A 246 -7.00 9.47 10.50
N ILE A 247 -6.79 8.16 10.28
CA ILE A 247 -5.45 7.56 10.10
C ILE A 247 -4.74 8.18 8.91
N PHE A 248 -5.43 8.32 7.77
CA PHE A 248 -4.88 8.97 6.57
C PHE A 248 -4.35 10.38 6.89
N LYS A 249 -5.14 11.18 7.62
CA LYS A 249 -4.79 12.55 7.98
C LYS A 249 -3.63 12.63 8.99
N VAL A 250 -3.67 11.85 10.08
CA VAL A 250 -2.64 11.92 11.14
C VAL A 250 -1.29 11.37 10.66
N LEU A 251 -1.29 10.45 9.70
CA LEU A 251 -0.08 9.97 9.05
C LEU A 251 0.38 10.86 7.89
N ASN A 252 -0.28 11.99 7.62
CA ASN A 252 0.05 12.90 6.52
C ASN A 252 0.11 12.21 5.15
N ALA A 253 -0.77 11.23 4.93
CA ALA A 253 -0.88 10.58 3.62
C ALA A 253 -1.44 11.57 2.58
N ARG A 254 -0.96 11.46 1.34
CA ARG A 254 -1.26 12.41 0.27
C ARG A 254 -1.72 11.67 -0.97
N ASP A 255 -2.64 12.28 -1.70
CA ASP A 255 -3.18 11.91 -2.99
C ASP A 255 -3.92 10.57 -2.98
N TYR A 256 -3.33 9.50 -2.47
CA TYR A 256 -3.97 8.22 -2.23
C TYR A 256 -3.23 7.37 -1.21
N ALA A 257 -3.96 6.51 -0.54
CA ALA A 257 -3.39 5.44 0.28
C ALA A 257 -4.41 4.32 0.48
N ARG A 258 -3.92 3.13 0.82
CA ARG A 258 -4.71 2.00 1.31
C ARG A 258 -4.38 1.74 2.77
N ILE A 259 -5.41 1.64 3.58
CA ILE A 259 -5.29 1.38 5.02
C ILE A 259 -5.85 0.00 5.30
N ASP A 260 -5.00 -0.87 5.84
CA ASP A 260 -5.34 -2.24 6.19
C ASP A 260 -5.64 -2.31 7.69
N MET A 261 -6.81 -2.88 8.04
CA MET A 261 -7.34 -2.98 9.40
C MET A 261 -7.94 -4.36 9.67
N ILE A 262 -8.08 -4.71 10.94
CA ILE A 262 -8.93 -5.82 11.39
C ILE A 262 -10.14 -5.23 12.11
N LEU A 263 -11.34 -5.56 11.64
CA LEU A 263 -12.56 -5.35 12.39
C LEU A 263 -12.66 -6.45 13.45
N GLY A 264 -12.31 -6.12 14.70
CA GLY A 264 -12.34 -7.05 15.82
C GLY A 264 -13.76 -7.52 16.14
N LYS A 265 -13.88 -8.59 16.94
CA LYS A 265 -15.18 -9.10 17.44
C LYS A 265 -15.92 -8.08 18.31
N ASP A 266 -15.22 -7.08 18.83
CA ASP A 266 -15.75 -5.92 19.56
C ASP A 266 -16.23 -4.78 18.64
N ASN A 267 -16.25 -5.00 17.34
CA ASN A 267 -16.56 -4.01 16.31
C ASN A 267 -15.61 -2.79 16.30
N VAL A 268 -14.40 -2.93 16.79
CA VAL A 268 -13.34 -1.91 16.71
C VAL A 268 -12.46 -2.18 15.50
N PRO A 269 -12.25 -1.19 14.60
CA PRO A 269 -11.36 -1.33 13.46
C PRO A 269 -9.90 -1.03 13.87
N TYR A 270 -9.11 -2.07 14.12
CA TYR A 270 -7.72 -1.94 14.53
C TYR A 270 -6.80 -1.73 13.33
N PHE A 271 -6.04 -0.65 13.33
CA PHE A 271 -5.04 -0.33 12.31
C PHE A 271 -3.90 -1.35 12.29
N LEU A 272 -3.61 -1.90 11.13
CA LEU A 272 -2.47 -2.80 10.90
C LEU A 272 -1.31 -2.12 10.16
N GLU A 273 -1.60 -1.56 8.99
CA GLU A 273 -0.62 -0.85 8.17
C GLU A 273 -1.28 0.13 7.19
N LEU A 274 -0.48 1.07 6.68
CA LEU A 274 -0.84 1.97 5.60
C LEU A 274 0.09 1.72 4.42
N ASN A 275 -0.48 1.61 3.23
CA ASN A 275 0.22 1.39 1.98
C ASN A 275 0.17 2.67 1.13
N THR A 276 1.32 3.36 1.00
CA THR A 276 1.49 4.56 0.17
C THR A 276 1.62 4.24 -1.32
N TYR A 277 1.92 2.98 -1.66
CA TYR A 277 2.00 2.44 -3.02
C TYR A 277 1.04 1.26 -3.13
N ALA A 278 -0.25 1.55 -2.97
CA ALA A 278 -1.28 0.54 -3.16
C ALA A 278 -1.46 0.28 -4.65
N GLY A 279 -1.64 -0.99 -5.04
CA GLY A 279 -1.93 -1.35 -6.43
C GLY A 279 -3.21 -0.66 -6.92
N LEU A 280 -3.09 0.08 -8.00
CA LEU A 280 -4.16 0.89 -8.58
C LEU A 280 -4.79 0.24 -9.83
N THR A 281 -4.28 -0.91 -10.27
CA THR A 281 -4.77 -1.57 -11.48
C THR A 281 -6.22 -1.99 -11.33
N THR A 282 -7.05 -1.58 -12.29
CA THR A 282 -8.40 -2.13 -12.48
C THR A 282 -8.30 -3.30 -13.45
N ALA A 283 -9.28 -4.24 -13.42
CA ALA A 283 -9.31 -5.37 -14.34
C ALA A 283 -9.18 -4.91 -15.78
N VAL A 284 -8.07 -5.25 -16.41
CA VAL A 284 -7.92 -5.17 -17.86
C VAL A 284 -7.66 -6.58 -18.32
N GLU A 285 -8.62 -7.17 -19.02
CA GLU A 285 -8.40 -8.40 -19.77
C GLU A 285 -7.42 -8.11 -20.91
N ARG A 286 -6.17 -8.45 -20.72
CA ARG A 286 -5.17 -8.50 -21.80
C ARG A 286 -4.94 -9.96 -22.17
N GLY A 287 -5.82 -10.52 -22.99
CA GLY A 287 -5.70 -11.89 -23.50
C GLY A 287 -5.60 -12.93 -22.39
N GLU A 288 -4.69 -13.91 -22.50
CA GLU A 288 -4.48 -14.97 -21.51
C GLU A 288 -3.65 -14.54 -20.28
N LYS A 289 -3.18 -13.29 -20.22
CA LYS A 289 -2.45 -12.75 -19.06
C LYS A 289 -3.42 -12.05 -18.13
N HIS A 290 -3.71 -12.67 -17.00
CA HIS A 290 -4.40 -12.03 -15.89
C HIS A 290 -3.49 -10.96 -15.27
N VAL A 291 -3.83 -9.69 -15.43
CA VAL A 291 -3.22 -8.61 -14.66
C VAL A 291 -3.83 -8.67 -13.26
N HIS A 292 -2.99 -8.81 -12.22
CA HIS A 292 -3.47 -8.81 -10.85
C HIS A 292 -4.20 -7.51 -10.53
N HIS A 293 -5.41 -7.62 -10.01
CA HIS A 293 -6.16 -6.46 -9.57
C HIS A 293 -5.54 -5.87 -8.31
N GLY A 294 -5.19 -4.60 -8.35
CA GLY A 294 -4.92 -3.86 -7.12
C GLY A 294 -6.22 -3.74 -6.29
N TYR A 295 -6.14 -3.89 -4.97
CA TYR A 295 -7.31 -3.73 -4.10
C TYR A 295 -8.00 -2.36 -4.28
N MET A 296 -7.22 -1.30 -4.55
CA MET A 296 -7.78 0.01 -4.88
C MET A 296 -8.62 -0.02 -6.15
N GLY A 297 -8.24 -0.82 -7.17
CA GLY A 297 -9.00 -1.01 -8.38
C GLY A 297 -10.36 -1.68 -8.15
N TYR A 298 -10.43 -2.70 -7.27
CA TYR A 298 -11.71 -3.31 -6.86
C TYR A 298 -12.63 -2.28 -6.20
N MET A 299 -12.08 -1.47 -5.27
CA MET A 299 -12.84 -0.44 -4.56
C MET A 299 -13.32 0.67 -5.51
N ALA A 300 -12.50 1.10 -6.45
CA ALA A 300 -12.88 2.07 -7.48
C ALA A 300 -14.02 1.55 -8.37
N LYS A 301 -13.93 0.29 -8.81
CA LYS A 301 -15.00 -0.37 -9.57
C LYS A 301 -16.31 -0.45 -8.76
N ALA A 302 -16.22 -0.83 -7.48
CA ALA A 302 -17.39 -0.87 -6.61
C ALA A 302 -18.00 0.52 -6.35
N ALA A 303 -17.20 1.58 -6.42
CA ALA A 303 -17.65 2.98 -6.40
C ALA A 303 -18.27 3.45 -7.74
N GLY A 304 -18.32 2.59 -8.76
CA GLY A 304 -18.80 2.94 -10.10
C GLY A 304 -17.83 3.77 -10.94
N MET A 305 -16.56 3.89 -10.52
CA MET A 305 -15.56 4.65 -11.26
C MET A 305 -15.01 3.85 -12.43
N THR A 306 -14.90 4.49 -13.58
CA THR A 306 -14.10 3.99 -14.69
C THR A 306 -12.60 4.13 -14.39
N ARG A 307 -11.75 3.43 -15.15
CA ARG A 307 -10.29 3.53 -15.02
C ARG A 307 -9.79 4.97 -15.10
N LYS A 308 -10.25 5.71 -16.11
CA LYS A 308 -9.85 7.11 -16.33
C LYS A 308 -10.27 8.03 -15.19
N GLU A 309 -11.48 7.87 -14.65
CA GLU A 309 -11.96 8.65 -13.51
C GLU A 309 -11.18 8.37 -12.24
N PHE A 310 -10.84 7.10 -11.99
CA PHE A 310 -10.08 6.70 -10.81
C PHE A 310 -8.66 7.25 -10.83
N ILE A 311 -7.91 7.02 -11.91
CA ILE A 311 -6.52 7.51 -12.06
C ILE A 311 -6.49 9.03 -12.21
N GLY A 312 -7.46 9.61 -12.93
CA GLY A 312 -7.62 11.05 -13.05
C GLY A 312 -7.80 11.76 -11.70
N LYS A 313 -8.70 11.24 -10.83
CA LYS A 313 -8.90 11.79 -9.48
C LYS A 313 -7.65 11.74 -8.60
N ILE A 314 -6.84 10.72 -8.74
CA ILE A 314 -5.56 10.64 -8.01
C ILE A 314 -4.59 11.72 -8.51
N LEU A 315 -4.51 11.93 -9.83
CA LEU A 315 -3.71 13.00 -10.39
C LEU A 315 -4.26 14.39 -10.00
N GLU A 316 -5.57 14.63 -10.10
CA GLU A 316 -6.23 15.86 -9.69
C GLU A 316 -5.88 16.25 -8.25
N SER A 317 -5.83 15.27 -7.34
CA SER A 317 -5.41 15.49 -5.95
C SER A 317 -4.00 16.06 -5.84
N ALA A 318 -3.06 15.54 -6.61
CA ALA A 318 -1.69 16.05 -6.63
C ALA A 318 -1.63 17.44 -7.27
N LEU A 319 -2.40 17.67 -8.33
CA LEU A 319 -2.50 19.00 -8.97
C LEU A 319 -3.04 20.04 -8.00
N GLU A 320 -4.10 19.72 -7.24
CA GLU A 320 -4.61 20.54 -6.14
C GLU A 320 -3.52 20.88 -5.12
N ARG A 321 -2.73 19.88 -4.73
CA ARG A 321 -1.66 20.02 -3.73
C ARG A 321 -0.52 20.92 -4.18
N TYR A 322 -0.19 20.92 -5.47
CA TYR A 322 0.85 21.76 -6.07
C TYR A 322 0.33 23.10 -6.60
N GLY A 323 -0.97 23.37 -6.47
CA GLY A 323 -1.56 24.65 -6.92
C GLY A 323 -1.63 24.79 -8.44
N PHE A 324 -1.77 23.69 -9.17
CA PHE A 324 -1.98 23.73 -10.63
C PHE A 324 -3.42 24.08 -11.04
N GLU A 325 -4.31 24.30 -10.08
CA GLU A 325 -5.75 24.57 -10.29
C GLU A 325 -6.05 25.83 -11.10
N ASP A 326 -5.16 26.83 -11.07
CA ASP A 326 -5.32 28.09 -11.77
C ASP A 326 -4.93 28.04 -13.26
N LYS A 327 -4.41 26.93 -13.74
CA LYS A 327 -4.16 26.73 -15.16
C LYS A 327 -5.38 26.03 -15.75
N GLU A 328 -6.17 26.74 -16.56
CA GLU A 328 -7.39 26.34 -17.31
C GLU A 328 -7.42 24.90 -17.86
N LEU A 329 -7.27 23.88 -17.02
CA LEU A 329 -7.15 22.47 -17.40
C LEU A 329 -8.05 21.55 -16.57
N LEU A 330 -8.98 22.08 -15.81
CA LEU A 330 -10.04 21.27 -15.26
C LEU A 330 -11.08 21.04 -16.35
N LEU A 331 -10.96 19.90 -16.93
CA LEU A 331 -11.86 19.16 -17.82
C LEU A 331 -13.27 19.75 -17.89
N ALA A 332 -13.54 20.46 -18.99
CA ALA A 332 -14.90 20.68 -19.46
C ALA A 332 -15.53 19.37 -19.93
#